data_c5f8f9705f0f25112c8995c579fede43
#
_entry.id   c5f8f9705f0f25112c8995c579fede43
#
_cell.length_a   1.000
_cell.length_b   1.000
_cell.length_c   1.000
_cell.angle_alpha   90.00
_cell.angle_beta   90.00
_cell.angle_gamma   90.00
#
_symmetry.space_group_name_H-M   'P 1'
#
loop_
_entity.id
_entity.type
_entity.pdbx_description
1 polymer ?
#
loop_
_entity_poly.entity_id
_entity_poly.type
_entity_poly.pdbx_seq_one_letter_code
_entity_poly.pdbx_strand_id
1 'polypeptide(L)'
;MNRSRGRSKRVPDLELPRSWLFAPGHDEKLLVKVFDVGADAVLLDLEDAVPTALKDRARVMVAEVAASQRCWVRVNRAQTEECERDLAAIAGNVSGIRIPKVESAAEVAWVAERAPGIHLDCTVESARGVLMALEIASAPACTLLSFGALDLAADLGSSAGEQETLYARSHLVVAARSAGKPRPSDGVHPQLDDDEGLRKEAEAAKRLGFFGKSAIHPRQVPIIHEVFTPTTEELAWAKQVLQAFEQSGGAATKTAAGEFVDKPVAERAKQLLRSGQERAGRG
;
A
#
# COMPACT_ATOMS: atom_id res chain seq x y z
N MET A 1 25.48 -37.49 -2.05
CA MET A 1 25.38 -36.15 -1.42
C MET A 1 24.08 -35.53 -1.86
N ASN A 2 23.05 -35.65 -1.02
CA ASN A 2 21.69 -35.26 -1.31
C ASN A 2 21.50 -33.82 -0.77
N ARG A 3 21.53 -32.81 -1.64
CA ARG A 3 21.24 -31.42 -1.25
C ARG A 3 19.73 -31.28 -1.19
N SER A 4 19.18 -31.29 0.02
CA SER A 4 17.81 -30.89 0.30
C SER A 4 17.63 -29.44 -0.19
N ARG A 5 16.95 -29.25 -1.33
CA ARG A 5 16.44 -27.94 -1.75
C ARG A 5 15.40 -27.54 -0.73
N GLY A 6 15.76 -26.58 0.15
CA GLY A 6 14.82 -25.95 1.05
C GLY A 6 13.63 -25.44 0.24
N ARG A 7 12.42 -25.90 0.57
CA ARG A 7 11.18 -25.33 0.06
C ARG A 7 11.13 -23.87 0.53
N SER A 8 11.34 -22.94 -0.41
CA SER A 8 10.99 -21.55 -0.24
C SER A 8 9.52 -21.53 0.21
N LYS A 9 9.24 -21.05 1.42
CA LYS A 9 7.87 -20.78 1.87
C LYS A 9 7.31 -19.75 0.90
N ARG A 10 6.33 -20.14 0.07
CA ARG A 10 5.59 -19.18 -0.76
C ARG A 10 4.98 -18.14 0.17
N VAL A 11 5.28 -16.88 -0.08
CA VAL A 11 4.57 -15.76 0.54
C VAL A 11 3.11 -15.89 0.11
N PRO A 12 2.12 -15.83 1.02
CA PRO A 12 0.71 -15.89 0.66
C PRO A 12 0.33 -14.85 -0.39
N ASP A 13 -0.71 -15.10 -1.19
CA ASP A 13 -1.20 -14.11 -2.14
C ASP A 13 -1.60 -12.84 -1.39
N LEU A 14 -1.02 -11.70 -1.81
CA LEU A 14 -1.24 -10.42 -1.17
C LEU A 14 -2.54 -9.80 -1.69
N GLU A 15 -3.52 -9.70 -0.83
CA GLU A 15 -4.69 -8.88 -1.09
C GLU A 15 -4.33 -7.39 -0.94
N LEU A 16 -4.71 -6.55 -1.91
CA LEU A 16 -4.42 -5.13 -1.91
C LEU A 16 -5.47 -4.34 -1.10
N PRO A 17 -5.13 -3.82 0.10
CA PRO A 17 -6.06 -3.09 0.94
C PRO A 17 -6.38 -1.70 0.37
N ARG A 18 -7.66 -1.31 0.30
CA ARG A 18 -8.07 0.05 -0.06
C ARG A 18 -7.60 1.07 0.98
N SER A 19 -7.69 0.68 2.26
CA SER A 19 -7.34 1.52 3.39
C SER A 19 -6.28 0.86 4.29
N TRP A 20 -5.34 1.68 4.76
CA TRP A 20 -4.31 1.34 5.72
C TRP A 20 -4.48 2.25 6.94
N LEU A 21 -5.14 1.76 8.00
CA LEU A 21 -5.38 2.60 9.17
C LEU A 21 -4.22 2.50 10.15
N PHE A 22 -3.55 3.62 10.38
CA PHE A 22 -2.48 3.75 11.36
C PHE A 22 -3.02 3.75 12.81
N ALA A 23 -2.29 3.09 13.70
CA ALA A 23 -2.45 3.22 15.14
C ALA A 23 -1.08 3.33 15.82
N PRO A 24 -0.83 4.37 16.65
CA PRO A 24 0.42 4.51 17.40
C PRO A 24 0.65 3.32 18.33
N GLY A 25 1.82 2.68 18.24
CA GLY A 25 2.15 1.47 19.00
C GLY A 25 2.22 1.63 20.51
N HIS A 26 2.23 2.86 21.03
CA HIS A 26 2.28 3.17 22.46
C HIS A 26 0.92 3.48 23.09
N ASP A 27 -0.15 3.59 22.29
CA ASP A 27 -1.51 3.89 22.79
C ASP A 27 -2.34 2.61 22.88
N GLU A 28 -2.46 2.07 24.09
CA GLU A 28 -3.20 0.83 24.38
C GLU A 28 -4.66 0.87 23.92
N LYS A 29 -5.32 2.03 24.05
CA LYS A 29 -6.74 2.17 23.68
C LYS A 29 -6.91 2.13 22.16
N LEU A 30 -6.01 2.77 21.42
CA LEU A 30 -6.04 2.78 19.96
C LEU A 30 -5.65 1.42 19.40
N LEU A 31 -4.66 0.74 19.97
CA LEU A 31 -4.24 -0.59 19.55
C LEU A 31 -5.36 -1.64 19.62
N VAL A 32 -6.28 -1.51 20.60
CA VAL A 32 -7.46 -2.38 20.68
C VAL A 32 -8.55 -1.96 19.71
N LYS A 33 -8.91 -0.67 19.69
CA LYS A 33 -10.06 -0.16 18.93
C LYS A 33 -9.84 -0.13 17.41
N VAL A 34 -8.60 -0.08 16.94
CA VAL A 34 -8.29 0.07 15.51
C VAL A 34 -8.85 -1.08 14.65
N PHE A 35 -8.99 -2.27 15.23
CA PHE A 35 -9.50 -3.46 14.53
C PHE A 35 -11.02 -3.44 14.33
N ASP A 36 -11.75 -2.67 15.14
CA ASP A 36 -13.22 -2.54 15.04
C ASP A 36 -13.67 -1.50 14.00
N VAL A 37 -12.72 -0.76 13.40
CA VAL A 37 -13.02 0.34 12.45
C VAL A 37 -13.45 -0.19 11.07
N GLY A 38 -13.05 -1.42 10.72
CA GLY A 38 -13.34 -2.02 9.41
C GLY A 38 -12.39 -1.54 8.29
N ALA A 39 -11.20 -1.05 8.63
CA ALA A 39 -10.14 -0.83 7.63
C ALA A 39 -9.69 -2.16 7.00
N ASP A 40 -9.35 -2.14 5.70
CA ASP A 40 -8.89 -3.35 5.01
C ASP A 40 -7.54 -3.85 5.57
N ALA A 41 -6.69 -2.94 6.06
CA ALA A 41 -5.47 -3.26 6.78
C ALA A 41 -5.27 -2.33 7.99
N VAL A 42 -4.84 -2.90 9.10
CA VAL A 42 -4.37 -2.17 10.27
C VAL A 42 -2.85 -2.09 10.21
N LEU A 43 -2.31 -0.88 10.42
CA LEU A 43 -0.89 -0.60 10.42
C LEU A 43 -0.47 -0.03 11.78
N LEU A 44 0.13 -0.88 12.62
CA LEU A 44 0.65 -0.48 13.91
C LEU A 44 1.99 0.23 13.74
N ASP A 45 2.13 1.39 14.37
CA ASP A 45 3.28 2.25 14.15
C ASP A 45 4.29 2.19 15.29
N LEU A 46 5.56 1.93 14.95
CA LEU A 46 6.71 2.00 15.87
C LEU A 46 7.66 3.17 15.53
N GLU A 47 7.35 3.94 14.47
CA GLU A 47 8.23 5.00 13.98
C GLU A 47 7.81 6.39 14.53
N ASP A 48 7.44 7.32 13.65
CA ASP A 48 7.28 8.74 13.96
C ASP A 48 6.13 9.05 14.93
N ALA A 49 5.06 8.26 14.94
CA ALA A 49 3.98 8.45 15.90
C ALA A 49 4.34 8.01 17.35
N VAL A 50 5.51 7.39 17.55
CA VAL A 50 5.94 6.90 18.87
C VAL A 50 7.11 7.73 19.39
N PRO A 51 6.94 8.48 20.50
CA PRO A 51 8.06 9.19 21.15
C PRO A 51 9.22 8.23 21.49
N THR A 52 10.45 8.69 21.36
CA THR A 52 11.66 7.87 21.58
C THR A 52 11.64 7.17 22.93
N ALA A 53 11.23 7.88 23.98
CA ALA A 53 11.16 7.32 25.35
C ALA A 53 10.12 6.19 25.51
N LEU A 54 9.19 6.03 24.57
CA LEU A 54 8.13 5.04 24.62
C LEU A 54 8.35 3.86 23.65
N LYS A 55 9.39 3.89 22.82
CA LYS A 55 9.61 2.88 21.78
C LYS A 55 9.73 1.45 22.33
N ASP A 56 10.44 1.25 23.42
CA ASP A 56 10.57 -0.09 24.03
C ASP A 56 9.22 -0.61 24.52
N ARG A 57 8.42 0.24 25.17
CA ARG A 57 7.06 -0.12 25.57
C ARG A 57 6.16 -0.42 24.38
N ALA A 58 6.23 0.41 23.34
CA ALA A 58 5.44 0.23 22.11
C ALA A 58 5.76 -1.11 21.42
N ARG A 59 7.02 -1.53 21.37
CA ARG A 59 7.44 -2.84 20.84
C ARG A 59 6.75 -4.00 21.55
N VAL A 60 6.74 -3.97 22.88
CA VAL A 60 6.08 -5.01 23.69
C VAL A 60 4.58 -5.05 23.36
N MET A 61 3.91 -3.91 23.39
CA MET A 61 2.48 -3.82 23.14
C MET A 61 2.11 -4.25 21.71
N VAL A 62 2.87 -3.81 20.70
CA VAL A 62 2.65 -4.19 19.30
C VAL A 62 2.91 -5.69 19.10
N ALA A 63 3.92 -6.27 19.72
CA ALA A 63 4.18 -7.71 19.65
C ALA A 63 3.05 -8.55 20.26
N GLU A 64 2.49 -8.13 21.41
CA GLU A 64 1.34 -8.77 22.04
C GLU A 64 0.09 -8.72 21.14
N VAL A 65 -0.21 -7.57 20.54
CA VAL A 65 -1.34 -7.43 19.61
C VAL A 65 -1.12 -8.28 18.35
N ALA A 66 0.07 -8.24 17.76
CA ALA A 66 0.41 -9.02 16.56
C ALA A 66 0.34 -10.54 16.78
N ALA A 67 0.49 -11.02 18.01
CA ALA A 67 0.34 -12.43 18.33
C ALA A 67 -1.11 -12.94 18.21
N SER A 68 -2.10 -12.05 18.26
CA SER A 68 -3.54 -12.40 18.27
C SER A 68 -4.35 -11.77 17.11
N GLN A 69 -3.83 -10.72 16.48
CA GLN A 69 -4.52 -9.96 15.45
C GLN A 69 -3.70 -9.89 14.15
N ARG A 70 -4.37 -10.01 13.01
CA ARG A 70 -3.71 -9.78 11.71
C ARG A 70 -3.46 -8.29 11.50
N CYS A 71 -2.19 -7.89 11.51
CA CYS A 71 -1.80 -6.50 11.31
C CYS A 71 -0.51 -6.38 10.49
N TRP A 72 -0.27 -5.19 10.01
CA TRP A 72 1.01 -4.73 9.49
C TRP A 72 1.69 -3.88 10.55
N VAL A 73 3.02 -3.79 10.49
CA VAL A 73 3.78 -2.93 11.40
C VAL A 73 4.68 -2.01 10.61
N ARG A 74 4.60 -0.69 10.86
CA ARG A 74 5.62 0.24 10.40
C ARG A 74 6.75 0.25 11.41
N VAL A 75 7.91 -0.22 10.98
CA VAL A 75 9.14 -0.25 11.78
C VAL A 75 9.90 1.07 11.69
N ASN A 76 10.92 1.27 12.50
CA ASN A 76 11.85 2.38 12.34
C ASN A 76 12.69 2.22 11.06
N ARG A 77 13.41 3.29 10.65
CA ARG A 77 14.23 3.32 9.44
C ARG A 77 15.17 2.12 9.37
N ALA A 78 15.25 1.47 8.23
CA ALA A 78 16.13 0.33 7.99
C ALA A 78 17.61 0.66 8.33
N GLN A 79 18.38 -0.36 8.70
CA GLN A 79 19.79 -0.25 9.07
C GLN A 79 20.05 0.60 10.31
N THR A 80 19.04 0.81 11.17
CA THR A 80 19.18 1.44 12.49
C THR A 80 19.00 0.40 13.60
N GLU A 81 19.57 0.69 14.79
CA GLU A 81 19.41 -0.14 15.98
C GLU A 81 17.94 -0.24 16.39
N GLU A 82 17.16 0.83 16.24
CA GLU A 82 15.73 0.84 16.52
C GLU A 82 14.96 -0.13 15.62
N CYS A 83 15.27 -0.15 14.31
CA CYS A 83 14.67 -1.09 13.38
C CYS A 83 15.04 -2.54 13.72
N GLU A 84 16.28 -2.81 14.10
CA GLU A 84 16.72 -4.15 14.50
C GLU A 84 15.96 -4.67 15.73
N ARG A 85 15.74 -3.80 16.72
CA ARG A 85 14.91 -4.11 17.89
C ARG A 85 13.45 -4.31 17.52
N ASP A 86 12.90 -3.51 16.61
CA ASP A 86 11.53 -3.66 16.11
C ASP A 86 11.33 -5.03 15.47
N LEU A 87 12.22 -5.37 14.51
CA LEU A 87 12.16 -6.65 13.80
C LEU A 87 12.29 -7.84 14.73
N ALA A 88 13.15 -7.75 15.74
CA ALA A 88 13.30 -8.82 16.76
C ALA A 88 12.02 -9.00 17.60
N ALA A 89 11.29 -7.91 17.88
CA ALA A 89 10.08 -7.96 18.68
C ALA A 89 8.88 -8.55 17.93
N ILE A 90 8.74 -8.27 16.61
CA ILE A 90 7.56 -8.64 15.82
C ILE A 90 7.75 -9.90 14.96
N ALA A 91 8.91 -10.56 15.02
CA ALA A 91 9.31 -11.64 14.12
C ALA A 91 8.26 -12.77 14.05
N GLY A 92 7.73 -13.00 12.85
CA GLY A 92 6.88 -14.13 12.51
C GLY A 92 5.38 -13.97 12.78
N ASN A 93 4.94 -12.89 13.41
CA ASN A 93 3.54 -12.70 13.83
C ASN A 93 2.76 -11.63 13.06
N VAL A 94 3.37 -11.00 12.05
CA VAL A 94 2.74 -9.91 11.30
C VAL A 94 2.37 -10.32 9.87
N SER A 95 1.34 -9.70 9.31
CA SER A 95 0.94 -9.90 7.90
C SER A 95 1.95 -9.27 6.94
N GLY A 96 2.65 -8.23 7.38
CA GLY A 96 3.69 -7.55 6.63
C GLY A 96 4.35 -6.44 7.43
N ILE A 97 5.42 -5.92 6.87
CA ILE A 97 6.22 -4.83 7.46
C ILE A 97 6.22 -3.67 6.47
N ARG A 98 5.90 -2.47 6.95
CA ARG A 98 6.12 -1.23 6.22
C ARG A 98 7.45 -0.63 6.65
N ILE A 99 8.35 -0.45 5.67
CA ILE A 99 9.67 0.13 5.86
C ILE A 99 9.58 1.61 5.47
N PRO A 100 9.76 2.55 6.40
CA PRO A 100 9.74 3.98 6.09
C PRO A 100 11.04 4.42 5.42
N LYS A 101 10.99 5.54 4.70
CA LYS A 101 12.15 6.31 4.22
C LYS A 101 13.15 5.46 3.43
N VAL A 102 12.63 4.53 2.58
CA VAL A 102 13.48 3.63 1.80
C VAL A 102 14.12 4.38 0.63
N GLU A 103 15.44 4.26 0.51
CA GLU A 103 16.25 4.92 -0.50
C GLU A 103 17.12 3.98 -1.35
N SER A 104 17.09 2.67 -1.06
CA SER A 104 17.89 1.69 -1.80
C SER A 104 17.32 0.26 -1.69
N ALA A 105 17.66 -0.58 -2.68
CA ALA A 105 17.40 -2.02 -2.61
C ALA A 105 18.15 -2.72 -1.46
N ALA A 106 19.28 -2.17 -1.03
CA ALA A 106 20.07 -2.71 0.08
C ALA A 106 19.33 -2.62 1.41
N GLU A 107 18.58 -1.53 1.67
CA GLU A 107 17.72 -1.39 2.86
C GLU A 107 16.60 -2.43 2.87
N VAL A 108 16.00 -2.69 1.71
CA VAL A 108 14.97 -3.75 1.56
C VAL A 108 15.56 -5.14 1.84
N ALA A 109 16.72 -5.43 1.29
CA ALA A 109 17.42 -6.70 1.51
C ALA A 109 17.80 -6.89 2.99
N TRP A 110 18.27 -5.83 3.65
CA TRP A 110 18.66 -5.84 5.05
C TRP A 110 17.48 -6.21 5.98
N VAL A 111 16.27 -5.67 5.70
CA VAL A 111 15.04 -6.04 6.45
C VAL A 111 14.64 -7.47 6.13
N ALA A 112 14.68 -7.87 4.86
CA ALA A 112 14.30 -9.22 4.42
C ALA A 112 15.14 -10.33 5.05
N GLU A 113 16.44 -10.09 5.29
CA GLU A 113 17.33 -11.02 5.98
C GLU A 113 16.91 -11.24 7.45
N ARG A 114 16.36 -10.21 8.10
CA ARG A 114 15.94 -10.23 9.51
C ARG A 114 14.48 -10.66 9.71
N ALA A 115 13.65 -10.52 8.68
CA ALA A 115 12.25 -10.91 8.67
C ALA A 115 11.91 -11.77 7.43
N PRO A 116 12.49 -12.98 7.31
CA PRO A 116 12.36 -13.80 6.10
C PRO A 116 10.93 -14.29 5.89
N GLY A 117 10.42 -14.14 4.66
CA GLY A 117 9.11 -14.62 4.25
C GLY A 117 7.93 -13.72 4.68
N ILE A 118 8.21 -12.50 5.13
CA ILE A 118 7.21 -11.48 5.43
C ILE A 118 7.05 -10.53 4.23
N HIS A 119 5.84 -10.07 3.97
CA HIS A 119 5.59 -9.03 2.96
C HIS A 119 6.25 -7.71 3.36
N LEU A 120 6.97 -7.09 2.45
CA LEU A 120 7.60 -5.79 2.66
C LEU A 120 6.94 -4.72 1.80
N ASP A 121 6.41 -3.68 2.43
CA ASP A 121 5.90 -2.46 1.82
C ASP A 121 6.92 -1.33 2.04
N CYS A 122 7.49 -0.84 0.95
CA CYS A 122 8.57 0.14 0.98
C CYS A 122 7.98 1.53 0.77
N THR A 123 8.03 2.41 1.79
CA THR A 123 7.56 3.79 1.67
C THR A 123 8.63 4.66 1.03
N VAL A 124 8.27 5.25 -0.11
CA VAL A 124 9.09 6.23 -0.84
C VAL A 124 8.61 7.63 -0.46
N GLU A 125 9.46 8.36 0.23
CA GLU A 125 9.11 9.64 0.87
C GLU A 125 10.29 10.61 0.99
N SER A 126 11.31 10.44 0.12
CA SER A 126 12.41 11.37 -0.07
C SER A 126 12.74 11.54 -1.56
N ALA A 127 13.42 12.64 -1.92
CA ALA A 127 13.87 12.89 -3.29
C ALA A 127 14.72 11.73 -3.81
N ARG A 128 15.64 11.21 -2.98
CA ARG A 128 16.46 10.06 -3.32
C ARG A 128 15.60 8.80 -3.52
N GLY A 129 14.68 8.53 -2.60
CA GLY A 129 13.77 7.38 -2.71
C GLY A 129 12.94 7.42 -4.00
N VAL A 130 12.45 8.61 -4.39
CA VAL A 130 11.74 8.80 -5.67
C VAL A 130 12.62 8.44 -6.85
N LEU A 131 13.86 8.95 -6.93
CA LEU A 131 14.78 8.65 -8.02
C LEU A 131 15.20 7.17 -8.05
N MET A 132 15.25 6.50 -6.91
CA MET A 132 15.61 5.09 -6.78
C MET A 132 14.41 4.14 -6.79
N ALA A 133 13.18 4.62 -7.02
CA ALA A 133 11.95 3.85 -6.89
C ALA A 133 11.92 2.56 -7.72
N LEU A 134 12.51 2.56 -8.94
CA LEU A 134 12.60 1.36 -9.77
C LEU A 134 13.56 0.32 -9.16
N GLU A 135 14.70 0.75 -8.63
CA GLU A 135 15.66 -0.13 -7.96
C GLU A 135 15.03 -0.76 -6.72
N ILE A 136 14.38 0.05 -5.87
CA ILE A 136 13.65 -0.39 -4.68
C ILE A 136 12.56 -1.39 -5.05
N ALA A 137 11.72 -1.07 -6.03
CA ALA A 137 10.67 -1.95 -6.51
C ALA A 137 11.21 -3.27 -7.09
N SER A 138 12.37 -3.24 -7.73
CA SER A 138 13.01 -4.42 -8.33
C SER A 138 13.70 -5.32 -7.30
N ALA A 139 13.87 -4.87 -6.05
CA ALA A 139 14.41 -5.70 -4.99
C ALA A 139 13.55 -6.97 -4.83
N PRO A 140 14.13 -8.18 -4.78
CA PRO A 140 13.36 -9.44 -4.75
C PRO A 140 12.36 -9.52 -3.60
N ALA A 141 12.71 -8.96 -2.45
CA ALA A 141 11.89 -8.96 -1.25
C ALA A 141 10.84 -7.83 -1.21
N CYS A 142 10.96 -6.78 -2.03
CA CYS A 142 9.94 -5.74 -2.11
C CYS A 142 8.64 -6.35 -2.61
N THR A 143 7.57 -6.21 -1.85
CA THR A 143 6.23 -6.71 -2.23
C THR A 143 5.35 -5.58 -2.74
N LEU A 144 5.39 -4.44 -2.06
CA LEU A 144 4.61 -3.23 -2.34
C LEU A 144 5.48 -1.99 -2.27
N LEU A 145 4.99 -0.93 -2.90
CA LEU A 145 5.45 0.43 -2.65
C LEU A 145 4.32 1.25 -2.04
N SER A 146 4.66 2.15 -1.15
CA SER A 146 3.77 3.20 -0.64
C SER A 146 4.41 4.57 -0.78
N PHE A 147 3.58 5.61 -0.79
CA PHE A 147 4.00 7.00 -0.97
C PHE A 147 3.83 7.79 0.33
N GLY A 148 4.85 8.58 0.71
CA GLY A 148 4.81 9.49 1.86
C GLY A 148 4.94 10.94 1.42
N ALA A 149 3.79 11.64 1.23
CA ALA A 149 3.76 13.00 0.72
C ALA A 149 4.35 14.04 1.69
N LEU A 150 4.13 13.85 2.99
CA LEU A 150 4.54 14.83 4.01
C LEU A 150 6.06 14.87 4.19
N ASP A 151 6.68 13.70 4.31
CA ASP A 151 8.13 13.58 4.44
C ASP A 151 8.84 14.03 3.16
N LEU A 152 8.29 13.66 1.97
CA LEU A 152 8.82 14.14 0.70
C LEU A 152 8.75 15.66 0.59
N ALA A 153 7.64 16.27 0.98
CA ALA A 153 7.51 17.73 0.95
C ALA A 153 8.50 18.41 1.89
N ALA A 154 8.73 17.84 3.08
CA ALA A 154 9.75 18.32 4.01
C ALA A 154 11.17 18.22 3.43
N ASP A 155 11.51 17.08 2.78
CA ASP A 155 12.79 16.87 2.12
C ASP A 155 13.02 17.84 0.94
N LEU A 156 11.99 18.13 0.17
CA LEU A 156 12.03 19.06 -0.98
C LEU A 156 11.93 20.54 -0.56
N GLY A 157 11.55 20.85 0.69
CA GLY A 157 11.22 22.20 1.11
C GLY A 157 9.97 22.77 0.41
N SER A 158 9.01 21.92 0.04
CA SER A 158 7.79 22.27 -0.68
C SER A 158 6.54 22.00 0.16
N SER A 159 5.35 22.30 -0.38
CA SER A 159 4.09 21.78 0.16
C SER A 159 3.82 20.34 -0.31
N ALA A 160 2.97 19.62 0.41
CA ALA A 160 2.56 18.26 0.05
C ALA A 160 1.35 18.23 -0.91
N GLY A 161 1.12 19.32 -1.68
CA GLY A 161 0.01 19.46 -2.59
C GLY A 161 0.02 18.50 -3.77
N GLU A 162 -1.11 18.43 -4.47
CA GLU A 162 -1.28 17.51 -5.61
C GLU A 162 -0.29 17.82 -6.74
N GLN A 163 -0.07 19.11 -7.06
CA GLN A 163 0.81 19.52 -8.14
C GLN A 163 2.29 19.30 -7.79
N GLU A 164 2.69 19.63 -6.56
CA GLU A 164 4.06 19.52 -6.08
C GLU A 164 4.52 18.05 -6.03
N THR A 165 3.60 17.15 -5.72
CA THR A 165 3.90 15.71 -5.61
C THR A 165 3.57 14.90 -6.88
N LEU A 166 3.00 15.52 -7.91
CA LEU A 166 2.52 14.83 -9.12
C LEU A 166 3.59 13.99 -9.81
N TYR A 167 4.80 14.55 -9.98
CA TYR A 167 5.92 13.82 -10.58
C TYR A 167 6.27 12.57 -9.76
N ALA A 168 6.47 12.73 -8.46
CA ALA A 168 6.86 11.64 -7.56
C ALA A 168 5.80 10.53 -7.54
N ARG A 169 4.53 10.90 -7.44
CA ARG A 169 3.39 9.96 -7.45
C ARG A 169 3.29 9.21 -8.77
N SER A 170 3.38 9.90 -9.90
CA SER A 170 3.35 9.28 -11.23
C SER A 170 4.55 8.38 -11.46
N HIS A 171 5.75 8.83 -11.07
CA HIS A 171 6.98 8.06 -11.17
C HIS A 171 6.92 6.76 -10.37
N LEU A 172 6.37 6.80 -9.14
CA LEU A 172 6.22 5.62 -8.29
C LEU A 172 5.30 4.56 -8.91
N VAL A 173 4.18 4.98 -9.53
CA VAL A 173 3.29 4.07 -10.26
C VAL A 173 4.03 3.40 -11.42
N VAL A 174 4.78 4.18 -12.21
CA VAL A 174 5.57 3.65 -13.34
C VAL A 174 6.64 2.70 -12.86
N ALA A 175 7.39 3.04 -11.80
CA ALA A 175 8.44 2.21 -11.21
C ALA A 175 7.90 0.86 -10.72
N ALA A 176 6.80 0.87 -9.94
CA ALA A 176 6.15 -0.33 -9.46
C ALA A 176 5.74 -1.25 -10.62
N ARG A 177 5.08 -0.70 -11.65
CA ARG A 177 4.62 -1.47 -12.79
C ARG A 177 5.74 -1.98 -13.66
N SER A 178 6.83 -1.21 -13.84
CA SER A 178 8.04 -1.65 -14.55
C SER A 178 8.72 -2.82 -13.87
N ALA A 179 8.72 -2.85 -12.54
CA ALA A 179 9.27 -3.96 -11.74
C ALA A 179 8.30 -5.17 -11.63
N GLY A 180 7.14 -5.15 -12.29
CA GLY A 180 6.13 -6.21 -12.20
C GLY A 180 5.40 -6.27 -10.85
N LYS A 181 5.52 -5.24 -10.03
CA LYS A 181 4.85 -5.15 -8.72
C LYS A 181 3.41 -4.66 -8.85
N PRO A 182 2.57 -4.87 -7.82
CA PRO A 182 1.29 -4.20 -7.71
C PRO A 182 1.44 -2.68 -7.83
N ARG A 183 0.34 -2.00 -8.15
CA ARG A 183 0.26 -0.53 -8.06
C ARG A 183 0.57 -0.10 -6.63
N PRO A 184 1.12 1.11 -6.36
CA PRO A 184 1.44 1.56 -5.01
C PRO A 184 0.20 1.97 -4.21
N SER A 185 0.33 2.09 -2.88
CA SER A 185 -0.63 2.76 -2.00
C SER A 185 -0.25 4.23 -1.79
N ASP A 186 -1.26 5.10 -1.70
CA ASP A 186 -1.06 6.52 -1.45
C ASP A 186 -0.88 6.84 0.05
N GLY A 187 -0.31 8.01 0.34
CA GLY A 187 -0.03 8.51 1.67
C GLY A 187 -1.28 8.92 2.47
N VAL A 188 -1.07 9.59 3.59
CA VAL A 188 -2.11 10.09 4.47
C VAL A 188 -2.64 11.46 4.04
N HIS A 189 -3.88 11.78 4.46
CA HIS A 189 -4.43 13.13 4.42
C HIS A 189 -4.38 13.70 5.84
N PRO A 190 -3.63 14.79 6.09
CA PRO A 190 -3.36 15.24 7.44
C PRO A 190 -4.51 16.03 8.09
N GLN A 191 -5.40 16.61 7.29
CA GLN A 191 -6.54 17.41 7.81
C GLN A 191 -7.70 16.48 8.19
N LEU A 192 -7.91 16.27 9.51
CA LEU A 192 -8.88 15.30 10.02
C LEU A 192 -10.35 15.71 9.76
N ASP A 193 -10.62 17.00 9.63
CA ASP A 193 -11.97 17.55 9.45
C ASP A 193 -12.24 17.99 7.99
N ASP A 194 -11.37 17.62 7.05
CA ASP A 194 -11.49 17.92 5.62
C ASP A 194 -11.84 16.66 4.80
N ASP A 195 -13.08 16.22 4.93
CA ASP A 195 -13.60 15.05 4.20
C ASP A 195 -13.59 15.27 2.68
N GLU A 196 -13.82 16.51 2.21
CA GLU A 196 -13.82 16.85 0.79
C GLU A 196 -12.41 16.84 0.20
N GLY A 197 -11.43 17.40 0.92
CA GLY A 197 -10.02 17.34 0.52
C GLY A 197 -9.49 15.91 0.46
N LEU A 198 -9.83 15.09 1.47
CA LEU A 198 -9.49 13.66 1.46
C LEU A 198 -10.06 12.96 0.22
N ARG A 199 -11.33 13.21 -0.12
CA ARG A 199 -11.98 12.63 -1.30
C ARG A 199 -11.26 13.03 -2.58
N LYS A 200 -10.99 14.31 -2.78
CA LYS A 200 -10.28 14.83 -3.96
C LYS A 200 -8.89 14.21 -4.11
N GLU A 201 -8.12 14.13 -3.03
CA GLU A 201 -6.80 13.48 -3.05
C GLU A 201 -6.91 11.98 -3.38
N ALA A 202 -7.85 11.27 -2.79
CA ALA A 202 -8.06 9.84 -3.03
C ALA A 202 -8.47 9.57 -4.49
N GLU A 203 -9.34 10.40 -5.06
CA GLU A 203 -9.74 10.32 -6.47
C GLU A 203 -8.57 10.63 -7.40
N ALA A 204 -7.75 11.64 -7.09
CA ALA A 204 -6.53 11.94 -7.84
C ALA A 204 -5.55 10.76 -7.81
N ALA A 205 -5.34 10.14 -6.64
CA ALA A 205 -4.53 8.94 -6.50
C ALA A 205 -5.08 7.78 -7.34
N LYS A 206 -6.39 7.50 -7.27
CA LYS A 206 -7.05 6.46 -8.09
C LYS A 206 -6.82 6.71 -9.58
N ARG A 207 -6.98 7.97 -10.05
CA ARG A 207 -6.72 8.34 -11.45
C ARG A 207 -5.27 8.14 -11.88
N LEU A 208 -4.30 8.41 -11.00
CA LEU A 208 -2.87 8.16 -11.26
C LEU A 208 -2.51 6.67 -11.26
N GLY A 209 -3.37 5.82 -10.70
CA GLY A 209 -3.17 4.37 -10.70
C GLY A 209 -2.81 3.78 -9.34
N PHE A 210 -2.95 4.50 -8.24
CA PHE A 210 -2.84 3.91 -6.90
C PHE A 210 -3.98 2.93 -6.63
N PHE A 211 -3.76 1.95 -5.73
CA PHE A 211 -4.80 0.96 -5.39
C PHE A 211 -5.55 1.27 -4.09
N GLY A 212 -5.02 2.14 -3.26
CA GLY A 212 -5.55 2.48 -1.95
C GLY A 212 -4.82 3.67 -1.34
N LYS A 213 -5.19 4.03 -0.11
CA LYS A 213 -4.65 5.18 0.61
C LYS A 213 -4.51 4.88 2.11
N SER A 214 -3.51 5.50 2.74
CA SER A 214 -3.33 5.44 4.19
C SER A 214 -4.29 6.40 4.90
N ALA A 215 -4.76 6.00 6.09
CA ALA A 215 -5.63 6.76 6.98
C ALA A 215 -5.00 6.88 8.37
N ILE A 216 -5.15 8.03 9.00
CA ILE A 216 -4.69 8.32 10.37
C ILE A 216 -5.86 8.54 11.35
N HIS A 217 -7.08 8.44 10.85
CA HIS A 217 -8.29 8.56 11.67
C HIS A 217 -9.40 7.64 11.14
N PRO A 218 -10.21 7.00 12.02
CA PRO A 218 -11.31 6.13 11.62
C PRO A 218 -12.32 6.73 10.63
N ARG A 219 -12.63 8.03 10.73
CA ARG A 219 -13.54 8.74 9.82
C ARG A 219 -13.09 8.73 8.35
N GLN A 220 -11.78 8.59 8.09
CA GLN A 220 -11.24 8.59 6.74
C GLN A 220 -11.50 7.26 6.00
N VAL A 221 -11.66 6.15 6.74
CA VAL A 221 -11.79 4.81 6.15
C VAL A 221 -13.01 4.67 5.23
N PRO A 222 -14.22 5.11 5.59
CA PRO A 222 -15.38 5.02 4.70
C PRO A 222 -15.20 5.79 3.39
N ILE A 223 -14.60 6.99 3.43
CA ILE A 223 -14.36 7.83 2.25
C ILE A 223 -13.36 7.14 1.32
N ILE A 224 -12.27 6.60 1.86
CA ILE A 224 -11.27 5.86 1.10
C ILE A 224 -11.92 4.62 0.46
N HIS A 225 -12.74 3.88 1.20
CA HIS A 225 -13.45 2.72 0.68
C HIS A 225 -14.39 3.09 -0.46
N GLU A 226 -15.16 4.16 -0.34
CA GLU A 226 -16.04 4.65 -1.40
C GLU A 226 -15.26 4.95 -2.67
N VAL A 227 -14.18 5.72 -2.58
CA VAL A 227 -13.38 6.12 -3.73
C VAL A 227 -12.70 4.94 -4.41
N PHE A 228 -12.06 4.04 -3.65
CA PHE A 228 -11.30 2.92 -4.22
C PHE A 228 -12.14 1.68 -4.53
N THR A 229 -13.44 1.68 -4.25
CA THR A 229 -14.36 0.64 -4.72
C THR A 229 -14.85 1.00 -6.13
N PRO A 230 -14.85 0.06 -7.08
CA PRO A 230 -15.47 0.29 -8.38
C PRO A 230 -16.96 0.59 -8.24
N THR A 231 -17.44 1.62 -8.94
CA THR A 231 -18.87 1.95 -8.95
C THR A 231 -19.67 0.95 -9.81
N THR A 232 -21.00 0.95 -9.64
CA THR A 232 -21.90 0.13 -10.47
C THR A 232 -21.74 0.48 -11.94
N GLU A 233 -21.57 1.77 -12.26
CA GLU A 233 -21.37 2.28 -13.63
C GLU A 233 -20.03 1.83 -14.19
N GLU A 234 -18.94 1.90 -13.40
CA GLU A 234 -17.61 1.39 -13.79
C GLU A 234 -17.65 -0.11 -14.09
N LEU A 235 -18.37 -0.89 -13.27
CA LEU A 235 -18.52 -2.34 -13.48
C LEU A 235 -19.41 -2.66 -14.68
N ALA A 236 -20.47 -1.88 -14.92
CA ALA A 236 -21.33 -2.03 -16.10
C ALA A 236 -20.54 -1.71 -17.38
N TRP A 237 -19.78 -0.62 -17.38
CA TRP A 237 -18.88 -0.26 -18.49
C TRP A 237 -17.88 -1.40 -18.77
N ALA A 238 -17.23 -1.91 -17.74
CA ALA A 238 -16.25 -2.98 -17.91
C ALA A 238 -16.86 -4.26 -18.52
N LYS A 239 -18.10 -4.62 -18.15
CA LYS A 239 -18.82 -5.74 -18.75
C LYS A 239 -19.12 -5.50 -20.23
N GLN A 240 -19.61 -4.29 -20.60
CA GLN A 240 -19.91 -3.92 -21.99
C GLN A 240 -18.65 -3.97 -22.88
N VAL A 241 -17.53 -3.45 -22.36
CA VAL A 241 -16.24 -3.49 -23.05
C VAL A 241 -15.79 -4.92 -23.33
N LEU A 242 -15.83 -5.79 -22.32
CA LEU A 242 -15.42 -7.18 -22.50
C LEU A 242 -16.34 -7.94 -23.44
N GLN A 243 -17.66 -7.74 -23.35
CA GLN A 243 -18.61 -8.35 -24.24
C GLN A 243 -18.36 -7.95 -25.71
N ALA A 244 -18.13 -6.65 -25.99
CA ALA A 244 -17.82 -6.19 -27.33
C ALA A 244 -16.50 -6.78 -27.85
N PHE A 245 -15.46 -6.83 -26.99
CA PHE A 245 -14.16 -7.41 -27.34
C PHE A 245 -14.22 -8.91 -27.64
N GLU A 246 -14.97 -9.67 -26.86
CA GLU A 246 -15.19 -11.11 -27.08
C GLU A 246 -15.98 -11.39 -28.36
N GLN A 247 -17.05 -10.61 -28.62
CA GLN A 247 -17.85 -10.72 -29.85
C GLN A 247 -17.05 -10.41 -31.11
N SER A 248 -16.03 -9.56 -31.02
CA SER A 248 -15.12 -9.28 -32.15
C SER A 248 -14.03 -10.34 -32.35
N GLY A 249 -14.03 -11.42 -31.57
CA GLY A 249 -12.96 -12.41 -31.59
C GLY A 249 -11.60 -11.88 -31.09
N GLY A 250 -11.60 -10.83 -30.28
CA GLY A 250 -10.40 -10.18 -29.75
C GLY A 250 -9.79 -9.12 -30.67
N ALA A 251 -10.48 -8.75 -31.75
CA ALA A 251 -10.07 -7.67 -32.63
C ALA A 251 -10.54 -6.30 -32.09
N ALA A 252 -9.90 -5.21 -32.55
CA ALA A 252 -10.36 -3.87 -32.26
C ALA A 252 -11.80 -3.66 -32.75
N THR A 253 -12.64 -3.03 -31.92
CA THR A 253 -14.08 -2.88 -32.16
C THR A 253 -14.62 -1.63 -31.48
N LYS A 254 -15.95 -1.52 -31.38
CA LYS A 254 -16.63 -0.45 -30.62
C LYS A 254 -17.70 -1.08 -29.73
N THR A 255 -17.93 -0.45 -28.56
CA THR A 255 -19.12 -0.75 -27.75
C THR A 255 -20.40 -0.28 -28.48
N ALA A 256 -21.57 -0.71 -27.99
CA ALA A 256 -22.86 -0.22 -28.49
C ALA A 256 -23.00 1.31 -28.33
N ALA A 257 -22.32 1.91 -27.37
CA ALA A 257 -22.26 3.37 -27.16
C ALA A 257 -21.25 4.09 -28.10
N GLY A 258 -20.54 3.33 -28.97
CA GLY A 258 -19.57 3.89 -29.92
C GLY A 258 -18.16 4.11 -29.38
N GLU A 259 -17.86 3.68 -28.16
CA GLU A 259 -16.52 3.78 -27.57
C GLU A 259 -15.57 2.74 -28.22
N PHE A 260 -14.37 3.18 -28.60
CA PHE A 260 -13.33 2.31 -29.15
C PHE A 260 -12.81 1.32 -28.12
N VAL A 261 -12.71 0.06 -28.52
CA VAL A 261 -12.25 -1.05 -27.67
C VAL A 261 -11.14 -1.79 -28.41
N ASP A 262 -10.00 -1.88 -27.76
CA ASP A 262 -8.86 -2.71 -28.15
C ASP A 262 -8.36 -3.54 -26.96
N LYS A 263 -7.27 -4.27 -27.13
CA LYS A 263 -6.70 -5.12 -26.08
C LYS A 263 -6.35 -4.35 -24.79
N PRO A 264 -5.69 -3.17 -24.80
CA PRO A 264 -5.47 -2.35 -23.61
C PRO A 264 -6.76 -1.97 -22.86
N VAL A 265 -7.79 -1.56 -23.57
CA VAL A 265 -9.08 -1.20 -22.97
C VAL A 265 -9.75 -2.42 -22.35
N ALA A 266 -9.73 -3.57 -23.04
CA ALA A 266 -10.24 -4.84 -22.51
C ALA A 266 -9.47 -5.31 -21.25
N GLU A 267 -8.14 -5.17 -21.23
CA GLU A 267 -7.35 -5.50 -20.03
C GLU A 267 -7.67 -4.58 -18.84
N ARG A 268 -7.89 -3.28 -19.07
CA ARG A 268 -8.37 -2.36 -18.03
C ARG A 268 -9.74 -2.80 -17.47
N ALA A 269 -10.66 -3.18 -18.35
CA ALA A 269 -11.99 -3.65 -17.96
C ALA A 269 -11.90 -4.94 -17.11
N LYS A 270 -11.05 -5.90 -17.48
CA LYS A 270 -10.78 -7.11 -16.69
C LYS A 270 -10.27 -6.81 -15.29
N GLN A 271 -9.31 -5.88 -15.17
CA GLN A 271 -8.76 -5.48 -13.88
C GLN A 271 -9.85 -4.87 -12.98
N LEU A 272 -10.74 -4.05 -13.55
CA LEU A 272 -11.83 -3.43 -12.81
C LEU A 272 -12.83 -4.46 -12.27
N LEU A 273 -13.21 -5.45 -13.09
CA LEU A 273 -14.10 -6.53 -12.66
C LEU A 273 -13.47 -7.43 -11.59
N ARG A 274 -12.19 -7.75 -11.70
CA ARG A 274 -11.47 -8.49 -10.64
C ARG A 274 -11.50 -7.75 -9.32
N SER A 275 -11.17 -6.45 -9.34
CA SER A 275 -11.25 -5.61 -8.14
C SER A 275 -12.66 -5.57 -7.53
N GLY A 276 -13.71 -5.59 -8.35
CA GLY A 276 -15.10 -5.66 -7.88
C GLY A 276 -15.45 -6.99 -7.22
N GLN A 277 -15.00 -8.12 -7.80
CA GLN A 277 -15.26 -9.47 -7.27
C GLN A 277 -14.54 -9.75 -5.95
N GLU A 278 -13.26 -9.37 -5.83
CA GLU A 278 -12.46 -9.53 -4.62
C GLU A 278 -13.09 -8.80 -3.42
N ARG A 279 -13.84 -7.74 -3.68
CA ARG A 279 -14.50 -6.92 -2.65
C ARG A 279 -15.89 -7.39 -2.28
N ALA A 280 -16.65 -7.96 -3.23
CA ALA A 280 -17.97 -8.54 -2.96
C ALA A 280 -17.90 -9.78 -2.05
N GLY A 281 -16.76 -10.46 -1.99
CA GLY A 281 -16.52 -11.59 -1.08
C GLY A 281 -16.17 -11.23 0.36
N ARG A 282 -16.10 -9.94 0.69
CA ARG A 282 -15.73 -9.43 2.03
C ARG A 282 -16.90 -8.82 2.81
N GLY A 283 -18.11 -8.82 2.24
CA GLY A 283 -19.32 -8.22 2.82
C GLY A 283 -20.16 -9.22 3.64
#